data_b638d6a0aeb4c40eb7644cf3ae43f476
#
_entry.id   b638d6a0aeb4c40eb7644cf3ae43f476
#
_cell.length_a   1.000
_cell.length_b   1.000
_cell.length_c   1.000
_cell.angle_alpha   90.00
_cell.angle_beta   90.00
_cell.angle_gamma   90.00
#
_symmetry.space_group_name_H-M   'P 1'
#
loop_
_entity.id
_entity.type
_entity.pdbx_description
1 polymer ?
#
loop_
_entity_poly.entity_id
_entity_poly.type
_entity_poly.pdbx_seq_one_letter_code
_entity_poly.pdbx_strand_id
1 'polypeptide(L)'
;MATPTAAYSIRLRVRLDNRPGSLGRLATAIGEAGGNITAIGGFDVRGPALEEDIVVNCRSTDHIVEVRAAAEASDGCEVLEVLDRTFLMHDGGKIEVLARMPVADRDDLSMAYTPGVARVCNAIAADKQRSHDLTIRKNTVAIVSDGTAVLGLGDIGPEAAMPVMEGKALLFKHFAGVDGFPICLDVSSADEIVETVVRLAPTFG
;
A
#
# COMPACT_ATOMS: atom_id res chain seq x y z
N MET A 1 -11.95 -1.12 -26.57
CA MET A 1 -10.98 -0.28 -25.84
C MET A 1 -11.07 -0.63 -24.37
N ALA A 2 -9.94 -0.63 -23.64
CA ALA A 2 -9.96 -0.85 -22.20
C ALA A 2 -10.73 0.28 -21.50
N THR A 3 -11.49 -0.05 -20.46
CA THR A 3 -12.26 0.92 -19.67
C THR A 3 -11.37 1.58 -18.62
N PRO A 4 -11.48 2.89 -18.33
CA PRO A 4 -10.77 3.53 -17.23
C PRO A 4 -11.07 2.85 -15.90
N THR A 5 -10.02 2.59 -15.10
CA THR A 5 -10.12 1.90 -13.82
C THR A 5 -9.34 2.59 -12.72
N ALA A 6 -9.65 2.28 -11.46
CA ALA A 6 -8.93 2.80 -10.31
C ALA A 6 -7.45 2.34 -10.26
N ALA A 7 -7.07 1.26 -10.97
CA ALA A 7 -5.69 0.80 -11.07
C ALA A 7 -4.76 1.81 -11.77
N TYR A 8 -5.32 2.71 -12.58
CA TYR A 8 -4.62 3.79 -13.27
C TYR A 8 -5.24 5.14 -12.89
N SER A 9 -5.41 5.37 -11.59
CA SER A 9 -6.02 6.60 -11.06
C SER A 9 -4.96 7.63 -10.72
N ILE A 10 -5.15 8.85 -11.21
CA ILE A 10 -4.30 10.00 -10.88
C ILE A 10 -5.09 11.08 -10.15
N ARG A 11 -4.38 11.90 -9.36
CA ARG A 11 -4.85 13.19 -8.87
C ARG A 11 -4.08 14.27 -9.58
N LEU A 12 -4.81 15.13 -10.29
CA LEU A 12 -4.29 16.35 -10.90
C LEU A 12 -4.56 17.52 -9.94
N ARG A 13 -3.51 18.18 -9.46
CA ARG A 13 -3.63 19.51 -8.85
C ARG A 13 -3.50 20.54 -9.96
N VAL A 14 -4.54 21.31 -10.17
CA VAL A 14 -4.58 22.30 -11.25
C VAL A 14 -4.84 23.71 -10.72
N ARG A 15 -4.33 24.70 -11.44
CA ARG A 15 -4.67 26.11 -11.29
C ARG A 15 -5.40 26.57 -12.54
N LEU A 16 -6.61 27.10 -12.36
CA LEU A 16 -7.45 27.61 -13.42
C LEU A 16 -7.62 29.13 -13.31
N ASP A 17 -7.83 29.80 -14.42
CA ASP A 17 -8.40 31.16 -14.42
C ASP A 17 -9.76 31.14 -13.71
N ASN A 18 -9.94 31.97 -12.68
CA ASN A 18 -11.20 32.07 -11.94
C ASN A 18 -12.24 32.84 -12.75
N ARG A 19 -12.78 32.20 -13.80
CA ARG A 19 -13.80 32.74 -14.68
C ARG A 19 -14.85 31.70 -15.08
N PRO A 20 -16.07 32.10 -15.42
CA PRO A 20 -17.10 31.14 -15.82
C PRO A 20 -16.64 30.23 -16.96
N GLY A 21 -16.89 28.92 -16.79
CA GLY A 21 -16.60 27.89 -17.76
C GLY A 21 -15.17 27.29 -17.73
N SER A 22 -14.23 27.81 -16.92
CA SER A 22 -12.86 27.27 -16.89
C SER A 22 -12.82 25.78 -16.47
N LEU A 23 -13.46 25.42 -15.36
CA LEU A 23 -13.60 24.02 -14.95
C LEU A 23 -14.33 23.16 -16.01
N GLY A 24 -15.38 23.72 -16.65
CA GLY A 24 -16.11 23.00 -17.68
C GLY A 24 -15.25 22.66 -18.91
N ARG A 25 -14.37 23.59 -19.35
CA ARG A 25 -13.43 23.34 -20.47
C ARG A 25 -12.45 22.23 -20.09
N LEU A 26 -11.84 22.31 -18.90
CA LEU A 26 -10.92 21.29 -18.41
C LEU A 26 -11.58 19.92 -18.31
N ALA A 27 -12.78 19.84 -17.72
CA ALA A 27 -13.52 18.58 -17.60
C ALA A 27 -13.87 17.99 -18.98
N THR A 28 -14.22 18.84 -19.97
CA THR A 28 -14.46 18.39 -21.35
C THR A 28 -13.18 17.86 -21.99
N ALA A 29 -12.05 18.55 -21.86
CA ALA A 29 -10.77 18.12 -22.42
C ALA A 29 -10.31 16.77 -21.84
N ILE A 30 -10.44 16.57 -20.53
CA ILE A 30 -10.17 15.28 -19.87
C ILE A 30 -11.09 14.19 -20.41
N GLY A 31 -12.38 14.47 -20.55
CA GLY A 31 -13.37 13.52 -21.05
C GLY A 31 -13.14 13.14 -22.52
N GLU A 32 -12.81 14.09 -23.39
CA GLU A 32 -12.46 13.86 -24.80
C GLU A 32 -11.19 13.04 -24.96
N ALA A 33 -10.19 13.23 -24.07
CA ALA A 33 -9.03 12.35 -23.97
C ALA A 33 -9.38 10.92 -23.46
N GLY A 34 -10.62 10.70 -23.00
CA GLY A 34 -11.10 9.42 -22.48
C GLY A 34 -10.84 9.19 -20.99
N GLY A 35 -10.41 10.22 -20.26
CA GLY A 35 -10.28 10.19 -18.81
C GLY A 35 -11.65 10.21 -18.12
N ASN A 36 -11.82 9.38 -17.08
CA ASN A 36 -13.05 9.35 -16.29
C ASN A 36 -12.84 10.10 -14.97
N ILE A 37 -13.39 11.30 -14.85
CA ILE A 37 -13.36 12.08 -13.61
C ILE A 37 -14.25 11.42 -12.57
N THR A 38 -13.68 11.09 -11.41
CA THR A 38 -14.39 10.41 -10.32
C THR A 38 -14.56 11.28 -9.08
N ALA A 39 -13.76 12.33 -8.93
CA ALA A 39 -13.94 13.32 -7.88
C ALA A 39 -13.31 14.66 -8.29
N ILE A 40 -13.85 15.74 -7.77
CA ILE A 40 -13.31 17.09 -7.83
C ILE A 40 -13.43 17.68 -6.42
N GLY A 41 -12.37 18.34 -5.95
CA GLY A 41 -12.38 18.93 -4.60
C GLY A 41 -11.18 19.84 -4.36
N GLY A 42 -10.98 20.25 -3.11
CA GLY A 42 -9.84 21.08 -2.73
C GLY A 42 -9.88 22.49 -3.32
N PHE A 43 -11.07 23.04 -3.57
CA PHE A 43 -11.25 24.37 -4.13
C PHE A 43 -10.62 25.45 -3.23
N ASP A 44 -9.65 26.19 -3.79
CA ASP A 44 -9.02 27.32 -3.14
C ASP A 44 -8.99 28.51 -4.12
N VAL A 45 -9.81 29.53 -3.82
CA VAL A 45 -9.93 30.73 -4.66
C VAL A 45 -8.93 31.77 -4.21
N ARG A 46 -7.97 32.08 -5.08
CA ARG A 46 -6.90 33.09 -4.85
C ARG A 46 -6.98 34.21 -5.88
N GLY A 47 -7.92 35.13 -5.68
CA GLY A 47 -8.13 36.25 -6.59
C GLY A 47 -8.51 35.80 -8.00
N PRO A 48 -7.63 36.02 -9.02
CA PRO A 48 -7.93 35.65 -10.40
C PRO A 48 -7.73 34.14 -10.69
N ALA A 49 -7.23 33.37 -9.72
CA ALA A 49 -6.95 31.94 -9.85
C ALA A 49 -7.86 31.08 -8.96
N LEU A 50 -8.17 29.89 -9.43
CA LEU A 50 -8.85 28.83 -8.73
C LEU A 50 -7.96 27.60 -8.75
N GLU A 51 -7.55 27.10 -7.58
CA GLU A 51 -6.85 25.82 -7.47
C GLU A 51 -7.82 24.72 -7.05
N GLU A 52 -7.65 23.52 -7.62
CA GLU A 52 -8.47 22.35 -7.28
C GLU A 52 -7.76 21.04 -7.57
N ASP A 53 -8.24 19.97 -6.92
CA ASP A 53 -7.81 18.61 -7.14
C ASP A 53 -8.85 17.84 -7.96
N ILE A 54 -8.42 17.22 -9.06
CA ILE A 54 -9.27 16.40 -9.91
C ILE A 54 -8.75 14.96 -9.89
N VAL A 55 -9.61 14.03 -9.51
CA VAL A 55 -9.29 12.60 -9.57
C VAL A 55 -9.81 12.02 -10.87
N VAL A 56 -8.89 11.44 -11.65
CA VAL A 56 -9.19 10.87 -12.97
C VAL A 56 -8.74 9.42 -13.02
N ASN A 57 -9.64 8.52 -13.41
CA ASN A 57 -9.28 7.15 -13.76
C ASN A 57 -8.89 7.09 -15.24
N CYS A 58 -7.79 6.41 -15.54
CA CYS A 58 -7.24 6.18 -16.85
C CYS A 58 -7.29 4.70 -17.24
N ARG A 59 -6.87 4.36 -18.47
CA ARG A 59 -6.89 2.99 -19.02
C ARG A 59 -5.53 2.29 -18.88
N SER A 60 -4.44 3.06 -18.86
CA SER A 60 -3.06 2.60 -18.85
C SER A 60 -2.13 3.73 -18.42
N THR A 61 -0.85 3.42 -18.23
CA THR A 61 0.19 4.42 -17.97
C THR A 61 0.32 5.42 -19.11
N ASP A 62 0.29 4.97 -20.37
CA ASP A 62 0.35 5.87 -21.55
C ASP A 62 -0.87 6.81 -21.58
N HIS A 63 -2.04 6.28 -21.24
CA HIS A 63 -3.25 7.10 -21.18
C HIS A 63 -3.21 8.16 -20.09
N ILE A 64 -2.47 7.95 -18.99
CA ILE A 64 -2.20 8.99 -17.99
C ILE A 64 -1.48 10.18 -18.64
N VAL A 65 -0.49 9.90 -19.49
CA VAL A 65 0.26 10.93 -20.21
C VAL A 65 -0.65 11.72 -21.18
N GLU A 66 -1.54 11.02 -21.89
CA GLU A 66 -2.52 11.65 -22.80
C GLU A 66 -3.49 12.57 -22.03
N VAL A 67 -4.06 12.09 -20.93
CA VAL A 67 -4.98 12.86 -20.09
C VAL A 67 -4.30 14.08 -19.47
N ARG A 68 -3.07 13.94 -19.00
CA ARG A 68 -2.27 15.05 -18.50
C ARG A 68 -2.05 16.11 -19.59
N ALA A 69 -1.61 15.69 -20.78
CA ALA A 69 -1.39 16.61 -21.90
C ALA A 69 -2.68 17.35 -22.32
N ALA A 70 -3.82 16.67 -22.30
CA ALA A 70 -5.13 17.30 -22.58
C ALA A 70 -5.50 18.36 -21.52
N ALA A 71 -5.20 18.08 -20.25
CA ALA A 71 -5.41 19.04 -19.16
C ALA A 71 -4.51 20.29 -19.32
N GLU A 72 -3.22 20.07 -19.62
CA GLU A 72 -2.24 21.14 -19.84
C GLU A 72 -2.57 22.01 -21.08
N ALA A 73 -3.20 21.44 -22.10
CA ALA A 73 -3.63 22.14 -23.31
C ALA A 73 -4.95 22.93 -23.12
N SER A 74 -5.66 22.75 -22.02
CA SER A 74 -6.91 23.46 -21.74
C SER A 74 -6.66 24.95 -21.45
N ASP A 75 -7.38 25.83 -22.15
CA ASP A 75 -7.22 27.28 -22.01
C ASP A 75 -7.43 27.77 -20.57
N GLY A 76 -6.44 28.48 -20.04
CA GLY A 76 -6.42 29.01 -18.69
C GLY A 76 -6.19 27.94 -17.59
N CYS A 77 -5.61 26.79 -17.96
CA CYS A 77 -5.25 25.72 -17.04
C CYS A 77 -3.73 25.56 -16.93
N GLU A 78 -3.24 25.46 -15.71
CA GLU A 78 -1.88 25.08 -15.36
C GLU A 78 -1.94 23.82 -14.49
N VAL A 79 -1.28 22.71 -14.90
CA VAL A 79 -1.15 21.50 -14.08
C VAL A 79 0.02 21.69 -13.12
N LEU A 80 -0.28 21.85 -11.84
CA LEU A 80 0.71 22.08 -10.79
C LEU A 80 1.38 20.78 -10.34
N GLU A 81 0.60 19.71 -10.23
CA GLU A 81 1.06 18.42 -9.75
C GLU A 81 0.24 17.28 -10.35
N VAL A 82 0.91 16.16 -10.59
CA VAL A 82 0.28 14.89 -10.96
C VAL A 82 0.74 13.82 -10.01
N LEU A 83 -0.19 13.23 -9.26
CA LEU A 83 0.10 12.12 -8.35
C LEU A 83 -0.59 10.86 -8.83
N ASP A 84 0.18 9.79 -9.01
CA ASP A 84 -0.37 8.45 -9.22
C ASP A 84 -0.88 7.91 -7.87
N ARG A 85 -2.19 7.68 -7.79
CA ARG A 85 -2.85 7.25 -6.55
C ARG A 85 -2.51 5.82 -6.16
N THR A 86 -2.15 4.98 -7.14
CA THR A 86 -1.70 3.62 -6.87
C THR A 86 -0.33 3.65 -6.18
N PHE A 87 0.62 4.43 -6.71
CA PHE A 87 1.92 4.60 -6.07
C PHE A 87 1.80 5.27 -4.70
N LEU A 88 0.96 6.29 -4.56
CA LEU A 88 0.72 6.94 -3.27
C LEU A 88 0.15 5.96 -2.22
N MET A 89 -0.70 5.02 -2.62
CA MET A 89 -1.23 3.99 -1.72
C MET A 89 -0.16 2.99 -1.25
N HIS A 90 0.94 2.87 -1.97
CA HIS A 90 2.07 1.99 -1.64
C HIS A 90 3.22 2.73 -0.93
N ASP A 91 3.15 4.07 -0.85
CA ASP A 91 4.19 4.86 -0.20
C ASP A 91 4.30 4.51 1.29
N GLY A 92 5.50 4.10 1.71
CA GLY A 92 5.75 3.60 3.06
C GLY A 92 5.22 2.19 3.36
N GLY A 93 4.67 1.46 2.35
CA GLY A 93 4.10 0.12 2.51
C GLY A 93 2.61 0.13 2.91
N LYS A 94 1.98 -1.05 2.89
CA LYS A 94 0.55 -1.24 3.17
C LYS A 94 0.25 -1.81 4.54
N ILE A 95 1.27 -2.22 5.27
CA ILE A 95 1.16 -2.82 6.61
C ILE A 95 2.20 -2.18 7.53
N GLU A 96 1.89 -2.20 8.82
CA GLU A 96 2.79 -1.75 9.88
C GLU A 96 2.71 -2.69 11.08
N VAL A 97 3.75 -2.69 11.93
CA VAL A 97 3.77 -3.44 13.20
C VAL A 97 3.57 -2.46 14.33
N LEU A 98 2.49 -2.64 15.08
CA LEU A 98 2.14 -1.79 16.21
C LEU A 98 2.28 -2.53 17.53
N ALA A 99 2.83 -1.87 18.56
CA ALA A 99 2.81 -2.38 19.92
C ALA A 99 1.37 -2.46 20.45
N ARG A 100 0.99 -3.61 21.07
CA ARG A 100 -0.34 -3.82 21.62
C ARG A 100 -0.55 -3.13 22.97
N MET A 101 0.54 -2.75 23.64
CA MET A 101 0.50 -2.14 24.96
C MET A 101 1.50 -0.97 25.01
N PRO A 102 1.19 0.10 25.73
CA PRO A 102 2.14 1.14 26.00
C PRO A 102 3.20 0.65 27.01
N VAL A 103 4.35 1.29 27.02
CA VAL A 103 5.33 1.19 28.11
C VAL A 103 5.44 2.61 28.69
N ALA A 104 4.69 2.88 29.74
CA ALA A 104 4.59 4.22 30.33
C ALA A 104 5.60 4.45 31.46
N ASP A 105 5.99 3.41 32.17
CA ASP A 105 6.87 3.50 33.34
C ASP A 105 7.85 2.31 33.44
N ARG A 106 8.62 2.30 34.54
CA ARG A 106 9.60 1.24 34.81
C ARG A 106 8.96 -0.11 35.13
N ASP A 107 7.79 -0.10 35.71
CA ASP A 107 7.09 -1.34 36.08
C ASP A 107 6.57 -2.03 34.82
N ASP A 108 5.99 -1.27 33.89
CA ASP A 108 5.62 -1.76 32.56
C ASP A 108 6.81 -2.36 31.81
N LEU A 109 7.95 -1.64 31.79
CA LEU A 109 9.18 -2.14 31.17
C LEU A 109 9.69 -3.41 31.84
N SER A 110 9.65 -3.47 33.18
CA SER A 110 10.07 -4.65 33.94
C SER A 110 9.19 -5.87 33.68
N MET A 111 7.90 -5.68 33.50
CA MET A 111 6.96 -6.76 33.17
C MET A 111 7.09 -7.20 31.70
N ALA A 112 7.13 -6.24 30.78
CA ALA A 112 7.15 -6.51 29.33
C ALA A 112 8.51 -7.03 28.83
N TYR A 113 9.60 -6.68 29.49
CA TYR A 113 10.97 -7.04 29.08
C TYR A 113 11.75 -7.62 30.26
N THR A 114 12.85 -7.02 30.70
CA THR A 114 13.73 -7.56 31.73
C THR A 114 13.44 -6.90 33.09
N PRO A 115 13.25 -7.69 34.18
CA PRO A 115 13.45 -9.16 34.32
C PRO A 115 12.19 -10.02 34.10
N GLY A 116 10.99 -9.44 34.00
CA GLY A 116 9.71 -10.13 34.02
C GLY A 116 9.54 -11.15 32.89
N VAL A 117 10.01 -10.84 31.68
CA VAL A 117 9.91 -11.70 30.49
C VAL A 117 10.57 -13.08 30.70
N ALA A 118 11.59 -13.19 31.55
CA ALA A 118 12.25 -14.47 31.85
C ALA A 118 11.28 -15.52 32.41
N ARG A 119 10.28 -15.10 33.19
CA ARG A 119 9.25 -15.99 33.72
C ARG A 119 8.36 -16.56 32.60
N VAL A 120 8.05 -15.72 31.59
CA VAL A 120 7.29 -16.14 30.41
C VAL A 120 8.10 -17.11 29.57
N CYS A 121 9.38 -16.80 29.32
CA CYS A 121 10.30 -17.69 28.60
C CYS A 121 10.42 -19.08 29.27
N ASN A 122 10.59 -19.11 30.58
CA ASN A 122 10.66 -20.38 31.34
C ASN A 122 9.35 -21.17 31.23
N ALA A 123 8.21 -20.51 31.27
CA ALA A 123 6.92 -21.16 31.14
C ALA A 123 6.72 -21.79 29.73
N ILE A 124 7.20 -21.11 28.67
CA ILE A 124 7.17 -21.64 27.28
C ILE A 124 8.20 -22.77 27.12
N ALA A 125 9.39 -22.66 27.76
CA ALA A 125 10.40 -23.72 27.73
C ALA A 125 9.91 -25.00 28.38
N ALA A 126 9.12 -24.91 29.46
CA ALA A 126 8.50 -26.04 30.14
C ALA A 126 7.32 -26.63 29.32
N ASP A 127 6.57 -25.82 28.60
CA ASP A 127 5.46 -26.23 27.75
C ASP A 127 5.39 -25.35 26.49
N LYS A 128 5.84 -25.90 25.37
CA LYS A 128 5.92 -25.18 24.07
C LYS A 128 4.56 -24.71 23.58
N GLN A 129 3.45 -25.37 23.92
CA GLN A 129 2.11 -24.96 23.49
C GLN A 129 1.73 -23.56 24.02
N ARG A 130 2.26 -23.19 25.18
CA ARG A 130 2.05 -21.85 25.75
C ARG A 130 2.57 -20.71 24.89
N SER A 131 3.46 -20.99 23.90
CA SER A 131 3.88 -19.97 22.94
C SER A 131 2.72 -19.40 22.14
N HIS A 132 1.68 -20.18 21.87
CA HIS A 132 0.47 -19.70 21.17
C HIS A 132 -0.35 -18.74 22.05
N ASP A 133 -0.34 -18.88 23.36
CA ASP A 133 -1.10 -18.00 24.26
C ASP A 133 -0.31 -16.75 24.66
N LEU A 134 1.01 -16.90 24.81
CA LEU A 134 1.89 -15.89 25.42
C LEU A 134 2.67 -15.05 24.41
N THR A 135 2.56 -15.34 23.10
CA THR A 135 3.26 -14.59 22.05
C THR A 135 2.35 -14.27 20.87
N ILE A 136 2.85 -13.42 19.96
CA ILE A 136 2.20 -13.08 18.70
C ILE A 136 1.96 -14.31 17.80
N ARG A 137 2.67 -15.43 18.06
CA ARG A 137 2.53 -16.68 17.33
C ARG A 137 1.08 -17.17 17.22
N LYS A 138 0.24 -16.85 18.21
CA LYS A 138 -1.18 -17.18 18.23
C LYS A 138 -1.92 -16.82 16.94
N ASN A 139 -1.53 -15.71 16.29
CA ASN A 139 -2.29 -15.10 15.22
C ASN A 139 -1.44 -14.71 14.00
N THR A 140 -0.22 -15.23 13.88
CA THR A 140 0.71 -14.84 12.81
C THR A 140 0.88 -15.91 11.76
N VAL A 141 0.99 -15.50 10.49
CA VAL A 141 1.23 -16.35 9.32
C VAL A 141 2.36 -15.77 8.49
N ALA A 142 3.30 -16.61 8.07
CA ALA A 142 4.29 -16.24 7.06
C ALA A 142 3.68 -16.29 5.66
N ILE A 143 3.92 -15.26 4.85
CA ILE A 143 3.58 -15.20 3.43
C ILE A 143 4.88 -15.21 2.67
N VAL A 144 5.30 -16.41 2.23
CA VAL A 144 6.63 -16.62 1.66
C VAL A 144 6.59 -16.59 0.13
N SER A 145 7.56 -15.94 -0.49
CA SER A 145 7.76 -15.89 -1.95
C SER A 145 9.24 -15.67 -2.27
N ASP A 146 9.68 -16.19 -3.39
CA ASP A 146 10.98 -15.85 -4.02
C ASP A 146 10.82 -14.91 -5.21
N GLY A 147 9.58 -14.55 -5.57
CA GLY A 147 9.28 -13.67 -6.69
C GLY A 147 9.39 -14.29 -8.08
N THR A 148 9.62 -15.60 -8.20
CA THR A 148 9.81 -16.29 -9.50
C THR A 148 8.51 -16.47 -10.31
N ALA A 149 7.34 -16.38 -9.67
CA ALA A 149 6.04 -16.60 -10.31
C ALA A 149 4.97 -15.63 -9.80
N VAL A 150 5.13 -14.36 -10.10
CA VAL A 150 4.13 -13.33 -9.75
C VAL A 150 3.07 -13.24 -10.85
N LEU A 151 1.78 -13.36 -10.47
CA LEU A 151 0.65 -13.39 -11.40
C LEU A 151 0.65 -12.20 -12.36
N GLY A 152 0.71 -12.50 -13.67
CA GLY A 152 0.70 -11.50 -14.73
C GLY A 152 2.06 -10.85 -15.02
N LEU A 153 3.09 -11.09 -14.19
CA LEU A 153 4.42 -10.47 -14.33
C LEU A 153 5.53 -11.51 -14.54
N GLY A 154 5.33 -12.78 -14.10
CA GLY A 154 6.34 -13.83 -14.18
C GLY A 154 7.41 -13.70 -13.08
N ASP A 155 8.66 -13.96 -13.46
CA ASP A 155 9.83 -13.81 -12.57
C ASP A 155 10.27 -12.35 -12.51
N ILE A 156 10.10 -11.74 -11.35
CA ILE A 156 10.45 -10.33 -11.10
C ILE A 156 11.38 -10.16 -9.89
N GLY A 157 11.77 -11.26 -9.26
CA GLY A 157 12.61 -11.28 -8.08
C GLY A 157 11.90 -10.96 -6.76
N PRO A 158 12.59 -11.20 -5.63
CA PRO A 158 11.99 -11.13 -4.30
C PRO A 158 11.57 -9.70 -3.88
N GLU A 159 12.38 -8.68 -4.17
CA GLU A 159 12.07 -7.31 -3.76
C GLU A 159 10.84 -6.77 -4.51
N ALA A 160 10.75 -7.03 -5.82
CA ALA A 160 9.62 -6.59 -6.62
C ALA A 160 8.32 -7.36 -6.31
N ALA A 161 8.41 -8.55 -5.68
CA ALA A 161 7.26 -9.30 -5.20
C ALA A 161 6.67 -8.73 -3.89
N MET A 162 7.42 -7.96 -3.11
CA MET A 162 7.01 -7.43 -1.81
C MET A 162 5.64 -6.73 -1.83
N PRO A 163 5.32 -5.82 -2.78
CA PRO A 163 4.02 -5.16 -2.81
C PRO A 163 2.84 -6.13 -2.92
N VAL A 164 3.02 -7.26 -3.63
CA VAL A 164 1.98 -8.29 -3.76
C VAL A 164 1.82 -9.06 -2.45
N MET A 165 2.91 -9.38 -1.78
CA MET A 165 2.89 -10.08 -0.48
C MET A 165 2.31 -9.22 0.62
N GLU A 166 2.59 -7.91 0.64
CA GLU A 166 1.90 -6.96 1.51
C GLU A 166 0.40 -6.88 1.22
N GLY A 167 0.01 -6.93 -0.05
CA GLY A 167 -1.39 -7.01 -0.43
C GLY A 167 -2.09 -8.24 0.17
N LYS A 168 -1.45 -9.41 0.17
CA LYS A 168 -1.97 -10.61 0.83
C LYS A 168 -2.06 -10.44 2.34
N ALA A 169 -1.04 -9.86 2.99
CA ALA A 169 -1.07 -9.57 4.42
C ALA A 169 -2.23 -8.65 4.79
N LEU A 170 -2.44 -7.58 4.01
CA LEU A 170 -3.58 -6.68 4.15
C LEU A 170 -4.92 -7.41 4.06
N LEU A 171 -5.08 -8.31 3.08
CA LEU A 171 -6.31 -9.10 2.92
C LEU A 171 -6.52 -10.10 4.07
N PHE A 172 -5.48 -10.78 4.54
CA PHE A 172 -5.56 -11.65 5.72
C PHE A 172 -6.00 -10.87 6.96
N LYS A 173 -5.45 -9.67 7.16
CA LYS A 173 -5.86 -8.82 8.28
C LYS A 173 -7.30 -8.37 8.15
N HIS A 174 -7.68 -7.89 6.96
CA HIS A 174 -9.02 -7.33 6.72
C HIS A 174 -10.13 -8.39 6.83
N PHE A 175 -9.94 -9.57 6.23
CA PHE A 175 -11.01 -10.57 6.15
C PHE A 175 -10.99 -11.59 7.28
N ALA A 176 -9.82 -11.89 7.85
CA ALA A 176 -9.66 -12.96 8.86
C ALA A 176 -9.11 -12.47 10.20
N GLY A 177 -8.69 -11.21 10.31
CA GLY A 177 -8.04 -10.69 11.51
C GLY A 177 -6.64 -11.27 11.77
N VAL A 178 -6.08 -12.03 10.80
CA VAL A 178 -4.77 -12.69 10.90
C VAL A 178 -3.66 -11.71 10.56
N ASP A 179 -2.56 -11.77 11.31
CA ASP A 179 -1.36 -10.96 11.11
C ASP A 179 -0.41 -11.66 10.13
N GLY A 180 -0.44 -11.25 8.86
CA GLY A 180 0.44 -11.76 7.80
C GLY A 180 1.79 -11.06 7.80
N PHE A 181 2.88 -11.83 7.74
CA PHE A 181 4.23 -11.30 7.58
C PHE A 181 4.77 -11.65 6.18
N PRO A 182 4.96 -10.66 5.30
CA PRO A 182 5.62 -10.85 4.02
C PRO A 182 7.08 -11.25 4.24
N ILE A 183 7.50 -12.35 3.62
CA ILE A 183 8.87 -12.84 3.66
C ILE A 183 9.29 -13.16 2.22
N CYS A 184 10.02 -12.24 1.60
CA CYS A 184 10.57 -12.44 0.28
C CYS A 184 12.01 -12.96 0.41
N LEU A 185 12.30 -14.09 -0.25
CA LEU A 185 13.54 -14.83 -0.11
C LEU A 185 14.36 -14.73 -1.40
N ASP A 186 15.62 -14.36 -1.26
CA ASP A 186 16.62 -14.52 -2.31
C ASP A 186 17.20 -15.93 -2.23
N VAL A 187 16.63 -16.85 -3.00
CA VAL A 187 16.96 -18.27 -3.03
C VAL A 187 17.01 -18.78 -4.47
N SER A 188 17.79 -19.86 -4.68
CA SER A 188 18.04 -20.42 -6.00
C SER A 188 17.23 -21.68 -6.31
N SER A 189 16.56 -22.26 -5.30
CA SER A 189 15.86 -23.52 -5.46
C SER A 189 14.66 -23.68 -4.51
N ALA A 190 13.74 -24.57 -4.89
CA ALA A 190 12.60 -24.92 -4.05
C ALA A 190 13.04 -25.56 -2.72
N ASP A 191 14.14 -26.31 -2.70
CA ASP A 191 14.66 -26.95 -1.49
C ASP A 191 15.13 -25.90 -0.47
N GLU A 192 15.75 -24.81 -0.92
CA GLU A 192 16.14 -23.69 -0.04
C GLU A 192 14.92 -22.98 0.55
N ILE A 193 13.84 -22.83 -0.22
CA ILE A 193 12.57 -22.31 0.29
C ILE A 193 12.05 -23.23 1.41
N VAL A 194 11.96 -24.53 1.15
CA VAL A 194 11.47 -25.53 2.11
C VAL A 194 12.31 -25.50 3.39
N GLU A 195 13.64 -25.51 3.26
CA GLU A 195 14.54 -25.47 4.42
C GLU A 195 14.34 -24.19 5.24
N THR A 196 14.21 -23.04 4.56
CA THR A 196 13.98 -21.75 5.23
C THR A 196 12.64 -21.73 5.96
N VAL A 197 11.57 -22.20 5.33
CA VAL A 197 10.23 -22.24 5.95
C VAL A 197 10.21 -23.14 7.18
N VAL A 198 10.87 -24.32 7.11
CA VAL A 198 11.00 -25.24 8.27
C VAL A 198 11.71 -24.55 9.44
N ARG A 199 12.77 -23.80 9.15
CA ARG A 199 13.52 -23.06 10.19
C ARG A 199 12.73 -21.88 10.77
N LEU A 200 11.83 -21.25 10.00
CA LEU A 200 10.97 -20.17 10.45
C LEU A 200 9.73 -20.64 11.23
N ALA A 201 9.37 -21.92 11.15
CA ALA A 201 8.17 -22.48 11.75
C ALA A 201 7.99 -22.17 13.26
N PRO A 202 9.04 -22.05 14.11
CA PRO A 202 8.86 -21.66 15.51
C PRO A 202 8.27 -20.25 15.72
N THR A 203 8.33 -19.37 14.73
CA THR A 203 7.84 -17.98 14.82
C THR A 203 6.34 -17.87 14.52
N PHE A 204 5.82 -18.75 13.67
CA PHE A 204 4.45 -18.68 13.15
C PHE A 204 3.55 -19.76 13.77
N GLY A 205 2.23 -19.43 13.81
CA GLY A 205 1.19 -20.29 14.36
C GLY A 205 0.54 -21.24 13.37
#